data_df75e915fc788e692fbd6578e6fb34d7
#
_entry.id   df75e915fc788e692fbd6578e6fb34d7
#
_cell.length_a   1.000
_cell.length_b   1.000
_cell.length_c   1.000
_cell.angle_alpha   90.00
_cell.angle_beta   90.00
_cell.angle_gamma   90.00
#
_symmetry.space_group_name_H-M   'P 1'
#
loop_
_entity.id
_entity.type
_entity.pdbx_description
1 polymer ?
#
loop_
_entity_poly.entity_id
_entity_poly.type
_entity_poly.pdbx_seq_one_letter_code
_entity_poly.pdbx_strand_id
1 'polypeptide(L)'
;AYYHGENDSYPLFQMHELSALKSTPATVRFLQADTADLSQEIIGELSQESGIVLILSSRHTNPVGDLRAALARLTAANCKLPVVFMAEYEEKESEDLQVKAGADFGPFLLDNLIDGIFLRNNGNISSQRLTDYMFTILQAARKRFSKTEYISCPSCGRTMFDLQTTIARVKAATSHLTGLKIGIMGCIVNGPGEMADADYGYVGAGRGKVSLYKGKECIEKNIPEQMAIEKLIALIKAHGDWSDPS
;
A
#
# COMPACT_ATOMS: atom_id res chain seq x y z
N ALA A 1 -28.10 -12.95 -1.76
CA ALA A 1 -27.04 -13.80 -1.22
C ALA A 1 -27.33 -14.10 0.25
N TYR A 2 -27.29 -15.38 0.65
CA TYR A 2 -27.49 -15.74 2.07
C TYR A 2 -26.16 -15.56 2.80
N TYR A 3 -26.11 -14.57 3.70
CA TYR A 3 -25.01 -14.40 4.64
C TYR A 3 -25.19 -15.39 5.80
N HIS A 4 -24.25 -16.31 5.97
CA HIS A 4 -24.30 -17.32 7.02
C HIS A 4 -23.45 -17.00 8.25
N GLY A 5 -22.86 -15.80 8.32
CA GLY A 5 -22.06 -15.35 9.47
C GLY A 5 -20.77 -16.15 9.71
N GLU A 6 -20.25 -16.79 8.67
CA GLU A 6 -18.95 -17.46 8.76
C GLU A 6 -17.83 -16.46 9.03
N ASN A 7 -16.86 -16.86 9.84
CA ASN A 7 -15.70 -16.04 10.14
C ASN A 7 -15.02 -15.60 8.83
N ASP A 8 -14.69 -14.31 8.73
CA ASP A 8 -14.07 -13.65 7.58
C ASP A 8 -14.95 -13.47 6.31
N SER A 9 -16.27 -13.71 6.40
CA SER A 9 -17.22 -13.43 5.32
C SER A 9 -18.08 -12.23 5.65
N TYR A 10 -18.20 -11.29 4.71
CA TYR A 10 -19.02 -10.09 4.84
C TYR A 10 -20.03 -10.01 3.70
N PRO A 11 -21.30 -9.63 3.97
CA PRO A 11 -22.32 -9.56 2.93
C PRO A 11 -22.04 -8.40 1.97
N LEU A 12 -22.15 -8.69 0.68
CA LEU A 12 -22.06 -7.72 -0.41
C LEU A 12 -23.43 -7.56 -1.08
N PHE A 13 -23.89 -6.34 -1.16
CA PHE A 13 -25.15 -5.96 -1.78
C PHE A 13 -24.93 -5.07 -2.99
N GLN A 14 -25.84 -5.17 -3.95
CA GLN A 14 -25.95 -4.23 -5.06
C GLN A 14 -26.92 -3.09 -4.70
N MET A 15 -26.86 -1.99 -5.43
CA MET A 15 -27.70 -0.81 -5.15
C MET A 15 -29.20 -1.12 -5.09
N HIS A 16 -29.71 -2.02 -5.95
CA HIS A 16 -31.10 -2.44 -5.94
C HIS A 16 -31.50 -3.29 -4.71
N GLU A 17 -30.54 -3.76 -3.92
CA GLU A 17 -30.74 -4.54 -2.69
C GLU A 17 -30.61 -3.68 -1.41
N LEU A 18 -30.66 -2.35 -1.53
CA LEU A 18 -30.44 -1.42 -0.39
C LEU A 18 -31.37 -1.71 0.80
N SER A 19 -32.62 -2.08 0.56
CA SER A 19 -33.55 -2.45 1.62
C SER A 19 -33.14 -3.72 2.37
N ALA A 20 -32.63 -4.72 1.65
CA ALA A 20 -32.12 -5.95 2.23
C ALA A 20 -30.83 -5.70 3.03
N LEU A 21 -29.95 -4.82 2.53
CA LEU A 21 -28.75 -4.39 3.24
C LEU A 21 -29.10 -3.78 4.60
N LYS A 22 -30.08 -2.87 4.66
CA LYS A 22 -30.50 -2.21 5.90
C LYS A 22 -31.05 -3.19 6.94
N SER A 23 -31.72 -4.25 6.51
CA SER A 23 -32.31 -5.26 7.38
C SER A 23 -31.34 -6.39 7.78
N THR A 24 -30.16 -6.46 7.19
CA THR A 24 -29.20 -7.54 7.47
C THR A 24 -28.39 -7.26 8.74
N PRO A 25 -28.44 -8.17 9.75
CA PRO A 25 -27.76 -7.99 11.03
C PRO A 25 -26.26 -8.37 10.92
N ALA A 26 -25.47 -7.53 10.25
CA ALA A 26 -24.02 -7.71 10.14
C ALA A 26 -23.31 -6.43 10.58
N THR A 27 -22.18 -6.59 11.29
CA THR A 27 -21.37 -5.48 11.79
C THR A 27 -20.80 -4.64 10.64
N VAL A 28 -20.38 -5.30 9.56
CA VAL A 28 -19.89 -4.67 8.34
C VAL A 28 -20.63 -5.24 7.15
N ARG A 29 -21.12 -4.36 6.29
CA ARG A 29 -21.86 -4.67 5.05
C ARG A 29 -21.25 -3.88 3.91
N PHE A 30 -21.06 -4.52 2.77
CA PHE A 30 -20.56 -3.85 1.58
C PHE A 30 -21.72 -3.52 0.64
N LEU A 31 -21.73 -2.29 0.13
CA LEU A 31 -22.68 -1.83 -0.88
C LEU A 31 -21.92 -1.44 -2.14
N GLN A 32 -22.11 -2.18 -3.22
CA GLN A 32 -21.58 -1.83 -4.54
C GLN A 32 -22.56 -0.95 -5.27
N ALA A 33 -22.10 0.20 -5.74
CA ALA A 33 -22.89 1.18 -6.48
C ALA A 33 -22.06 1.81 -7.60
N ASP A 34 -22.72 2.26 -8.64
CA ASP A 34 -22.15 3.19 -9.62
C ASP A 34 -22.35 4.62 -9.11
N THR A 35 -21.46 5.56 -9.48
CA THR A 35 -21.60 6.97 -9.12
C THR A 35 -22.92 7.58 -9.59
N ALA A 36 -23.51 7.06 -10.69
CA ALA A 36 -24.82 7.45 -11.21
C ALA A 36 -25.99 7.04 -10.30
N ASP A 37 -25.82 6.01 -9.47
CA ASP A 37 -26.84 5.57 -8.52
C ASP A 37 -26.97 6.51 -7.30
N LEU A 38 -25.97 7.35 -7.06
CA LEU A 38 -25.89 8.25 -5.93
C LEU A 38 -26.72 9.53 -6.14
N SER A 39 -28.06 9.42 -6.18
CA SER A 39 -28.93 10.59 -6.11
C SER A 39 -28.78 11.31 -4.75
N GLN A 40 -29.27 12.54 -4.68
CA GLN A 40 -29.25 13.31 -3.42
C GLN A 40 -30.10 12.62 -2.33
N GLU A 41 -31.17 11.95 -2.70
CA GLU A 41 -32.02 11.16 -1.81
C GLU A 41 -31.26 9.96 -1.24
N ILE A 42 -30.62 9.16 -2.10
CA ILE A 42 -29.81 8.00 -1.70
C ILE A 42 -28.66 8.40 -0.81
N ILE A 43 -27.97 9.49 -1.14
CA ILE A 43 -26.87 10.02 -0.29
C ILE A 43 -27.42 10.42 1.09
N GLY A 44 -28.61 11.05 1.12
CA GLY A 44 -29.28 11.41 2.38
C GLY A 44 -29.63 10.19 3.23
N GLU A 45 -30.13 9.11 2.62
CA GLU A 45 -30.38 7.85 3.32
C GLU A 45 -29.09 7.20 3.84
N LEU A 46 -28.05 7.10 3.01
CA LEU A 46 -26.78 6.50 3.35
C LEU A 46 -26.07 7.28 4.47
N SER A 47 -26.24 8.59 4.54
CA SER A 47 -25.63 9.42 5.59
C SER A 47 -26.13 9.13 7.00
N GLN A 48 -27.29 8.48 7.13
CA GLN A 48 -27.89 8.06 8.41
C GLN A 48 -27.48 6.64 8.83
N GLU A 49 -26.80 5.93 7.95
CA GLU A 49 -26.41 4.52 8.16
C GLU A 49 -24.99 4.40 8.76
N SER A 50 -24.72 3.26 9.37
CA SER A 50 -23.41 2.89 9.91
C SER A 50 -23.08 1.44 9.56
N GLY A 51 -21.80 1.08 9.63
CA GLY A 51 -21.35 -0.28 9.33
C GLY A 51 -21.50 -0.66 7.85
N ILE A 52 -21.63 0.32 6.95
CA ILE A 52 -21.61 0.12 5.50
C ILE A 52 -20.30 0.63 4.93
N VAL A 53 -19.69 -0.14 4.04
CA VAL A 53 -18.56 0.26 3.20
C VAL A 53 -19.07 0.39 1.77
N LEU A 54 -18.94 1.58 1.18
CA LEU A 54 -19.33 1.83 -0.20
C LEU A 54 -18.23 1.36 -1.15
N ILE A 55 -18.57 0.47 -2.08
CA ILE A 55 -17.70 0.12 -3.21
C ILE A 55 -18.23 0.90 -4.42
N LEU A 56 -17.53 1.98 -4.78
CA LEU A 56 -17.97 2.87 -5.85
C LEU A 56 -17.18 2.61 -7.15
N SER A 57 -17.91 2.48 -8.24
CA SER A 57 -17.39 2.48 -9.61
C SER A 57 -18.01 3.60 -10.42
N SER A 58 -17.43 3.89 -11.58
CA SER A 58 -17.98 4.84 -12.53
C SER A 58 -17.92 4.28 -13.95
N ARG A 59 -19.03 4.33 -14.67
CA ARG A 59 -19.13 4.01 -16.10
C ARG A 59 -19.00 5.24 -17.00
N HIS A 60 -18.67 6.37 -16.41
CA HIS A 60 -18.45 7.60 -17.17
C HIS A 60 -17.17 7.52 -18.01
N THR A 61 -17.10 8.24 -19.13
CA THR A 61 -15.90 8.32 -19.99
C THR A 61 -14.67 8.91 -19.28
N ASN A 62 -14.89 9.68 -18.22
CA ASN A 62 -13.86 10.16 -17.29
C ASN A 62 -14.21 9.65 -15.87
N PRO A 63 -13.86 8.40 -15.52
CA PRO A 63 -14.25 7.80 -14.25
C PRO A 63 -13.60 8.51 -13.04
N VAL A 64 -12.39 9.01 -13.18
CA VAL A 64 -11.68 9.73 -12.12
C VAL A 64 -12.38 11.05 -11.77
N GLY A 65 -12.75 11.83 -12.78
CA GLY A 65 -13.46 13.09 -12.58
C GLY A 65 -14.86 12.89 -11.99
N ASP A 66 -15.58 11.90 -12.47
CA ASP A 66 -16.93 11.56 -12.04
C ASP A 66 -16.95 11.03 -10.60
N LEU A 67 -16.02 10.12 -10.24
CA LEU A 67 -15.87 9.66 -8.87
C LEU A 67 -15.53 10.82 -7.92
N ARG A 68 -14.62 11.73 -8.34
CA ARG A 68 -14.27 12.90 -7.53
C ARG A 68 -15.49 13.79 -7.25
N ALA A 69 -16.35 13.97 -8.25
CA ALA A 69 -17.64 14.68 -8.08
C ALA A 69 -18.60 13.96 -7.13
N ALA A 70 -18.69 12.63 -7.22
CA ALA A 70 -19.49 11.82 -6.30
C ALA A 70 -19.01 11.93 -4.85
N LEU A 71 -17.70 11.82 -4.63
CA LEU A 71 -17.08 11.99 -3.30
C LEU A 71 -17.32 13.40 -2.71
N ALA A 72 -17.28 14.44 -3.54
CA ALA A 72 -17.63 15.79 -3.12
C ALA A 72 -19.11 15.89 -2.67
N ARG A 73 -20.04 15.23 -3.36
CA ARG A 73 -21.46 15.16 -2.96
C ARG A 73 -21.65 14.43 -1.63
N LEU A 74 -20.97 13.29 -1.44
CA LEU A 74 -20.98 12.54 -0.17
C LEU A 74 -20.45 13.39 0.98
N THR A 75 -19.35 14.09 0.77
CA THR A 75 -18.75 15.00 1.77
C THR A 75 -19.69 16.16 2.10
N ALA A 76 -20.29 16.79 1.09
CA ALA A 76 -21.25 17.89 1.29
C ALA A 76 -22.50 17.46 2.08
N ALA A 77 -22.92 16.21 1.94
CA ALA A 77 -24.02 15.61 2.72
C ALA A 77 -23.57 15.06 4.10
N ASN A 78 -22.30 15.27 4.50
CA ASN A 78 -21.71 14.74 5.73
C ASN A 78 -21.85 13.20 5.84
N CYS A 79 -21.84 12.49 4.71
CA CYS A 79 -21.80 11.04 4.67
C CYS A 79 -20.38 10.56 5.04
N LYS A 80 -20.26 9.82 6.15
CA LYS A 80 -18.98 9.36 6.72
C LYS A 80 -18.70 7.89 6.44
N LEU A 81 -19.44 7.28 5.54
CA LEU A 81 -19.22 5.88 5.17
C LEU A 81 -17.87 5.72 4.47
N PRO A 82 -17.08 4.70 4.83
CA PRO A 82 -15.85 4.40 4.13
C PRO A 82 -16.11 4.09 2.65
N VAL A 83 -15.22 4.58 1.79
CA VAL A 83 -15.34 4.42 0.33
C VAL A 83 -14.16 3.62 -0.21
N VAL A 84 -14.46 2.54 -0.92
CA VAL A 84 -13.54 1.76 -1.73
C VAL A 84 -13.79 2.11 -3.20
N PHE A 85 -12.77 2.63 -3.88
CA PHE A 85 -12.87 2.85 -5.34
C PHE A 85 -12.64 1.53 -6.08
N MET A 86 -13.61 1.12 -6.88
CA MET A 86 -13.51 -0.04 -7.77
C MET A 86 -13.30 0.42 -9.21
N ALA A 87 -12.20 -0.03 -9.81
CA ALA A 87 -11.90 0.16 -11.23
C ALA A 87 -11.74 -1.19 -11.93
N GLU A 88 -12.26 -1.27 -13.16
CA GLU A 88 -12.21 -2.47 -13.99
C GLU A 88 -11.47 -2.18 -15.29
N TYR A 89 -10.56 -3.08 -15.67
CA TYR A 89 -9.68 -2.97 -16.82
C TYR A 89 -9.76 -4.23 -17.70
N GLU A 90 -9.22 -4.15 -18.91
CA GLU A 90 -9.10 -5.25 -19.86
C GLU A 90 -7.64 -5.42 -20.34
N GLU A 91 -6.69 -5.05 -19.48
CA GLU A 91 -5.27 -5.02 -19.87
C GLU A 91 -4.68 -6.44 -19.95
N LYS A 92 -3.90 -6.66 -20.99
CA LYS A 92 -3.16 -7.91 -21.21
C LYS A 92 -1.76 -7.84 -20.62
N GLU A 93 -1.16 -6.66 -20.67
CA GLU A 93 0.19 -6.41 -20.20
C GLU A 93 0.18 -5.85 -18.77
N SER A 94 1.04 -6.44 -17.95
CA SER A 94 1.15 -6.09 -16.53
C SER A 94 1.56 -4.64 -16.29
N GLU A 95 2.45 -4.11 -17.12
CA GLU A 95 2.96 -2.74 -17.01
C GLU A 95 1.87 -1.72 -17.33
N ASP A 96 1.08 -1.97 -18.38
CA ASP A 96 -0.05 -1.10 -18.75
C ASP A 96 -1.07 -1.02 -17.62
N LEU A 97 -1.42 -2.18 -17.03
CA LEU A 97 -2.33 -2.23 -15.89
C LEU A 97 -1.79 -1.45 -14.70
N GLN A 98 -0.51 -1.62 -14.36
CA GLN A 98 0.10 -0.92 -13.22
C GLN A 98 0.08 0.60 -13.40
N VAL A 99 0.44 1.07 -14.60
CA VAL A 99 0.45 2.50 -14.92
C VAL A 99 -0.96 3.09 -14.84
N LYS A 100 -1.95 2.43 -15.48
CA LYS A 100 -3.34 2.90 -15.48
C LYS A 100 -3.93 2.89 -14.07
N ALA A 101 -3.82 1.77 -13.37
CA ALA A 101 -4.33 1.65 -12.01
C ALA A 101 -3.64 2.64 -11.04
N GLY A 102 -2.33 2.82 -11.17
CA GLY A 102 -1.59 3.83 -10.39
C GLY A 102 -2.05 5.26 -10.66
N ALA A 103 -2.34 5.59 -11.93
CA ALA A 103 -2.84 6.91 -12.32
C ALA A 103 -4.27 7.16 -11.83
N ASP A 104 -5.14 6.13 -11.85
CA ASP A 104 -6.54 6.26 -11.45
C ASP A 104 -6.70 6.28 -9.91
N PHE A 105 -6.05 5.36 -9.19
CA PHE A 105 -6.16 5.26 -7.73
C PHE A 105 -5.28 6.25 -6.96
N GLY A 106 -4.08 6.54 -7.48
CA GLY A 106 -3.06 7.34 -6.79
C GLY A 106 -3.56 8.70 -6.30
N PRO A 107 -4.20 9.53 -7.13
CA PRO A 107 -4.69 10.85 -6.73
C PRO A 107 -5.68 10.80 -5.58
N PHE A 108 -6.59 9.82 -5.54
CA PHE A 108 -7.56 9.68 -4.46
C PHE A 108 -6.92 9.26 -3.15
N LEU A 109 -5.95 8.35 -3.22
CA LEU A 109 -5.21 7.88 -2.05
C LEU A 109 -4.35 9.00 -1.46
N LEU A 110 -3.64 9.76 -2.30
CA LEU A 110 -2.79 10.88 -1.86
C LEU A 110 -3.62 12.01 -1.23
N ASP A 111 -4.78 12.32 -1.81
CA ASP A 111 -5.70 13.34 -1.31
C ASP A 111 -6.55 12.88 -0.12
N ASN A 112 -6.40 11.63 0.36
CA ASN A 112 -7.23 11.01 1.43
C ASN A 112 -8.74 11.05 1.13
N LEU A 113 -9.13 10.84 -0.12
CA LEU A 113 -10.53 10.89 -0.55
C LEU A 113 -11.23 9.54 -0.50
N ILE A 114 -10.46 8.44 -0.45
CA ILE A 114 -10.96 7.07 -0.38
C ILE A 114 -10.22 6.28 0.69
N ASP A 115 -10.87 5.24 1.21
CA ASP A 115 -10.38 4.38 2.28
C ASP A 115 -9.77 3.08 1.76
N GLY A 116 -10.07 2.72 0.51
CA GLY A 116 -9.54 1.51 -0.11
C GLY A 116 -9.66 1.51 -1.62
N ILE A 117 -9.08 0.49 -2.25
CA ILE A 117 -9.11 0.26 -3.69
C ILE A 117 -9.51 -1.18 -3.99
N PHE A 118 -10.24 -1.37 -5.10
CA PHE A 118 -10.60 -2.67 -5.62
C PHE A 118 -10.33 -2.72 -7.12
N LEU A 119 -9.30 -3.47 -7.50
CA LEU A 119 -8.84 -3.62 -8.88
C LEU A 119 -9.43 -4.90 -9.48
N ARG A 120 -10.14 -4.76 -10.59
CA ARG A 120 -10.57 -5.87 -11.44
C ARG A 120 -9.89 -5.77 -12.80
N ASN A 121 -9.61 -6.90 -13.40
CA ASN A 121 -9.09 -6.96 -14.76
C ASN A 121 -9.62 -8.20 -15.47
N ASN A 122 -10.25 -8.02 -16.61
CA ASN A 122 -10.79 -9.08 -17.46
C ASN A 122 -9.75 -9.65 -18.45
N GLY A 123 -8.51 -9.15 -18.41
CA GLY A 123 -7.36 -9.70 -19.15
C GLY A 123 -6.75 -10.93 -18.47
N ASN A 124 -5.62 -11.40 -18.99
CA ASN A 124 -4.97 -12.65 -18.57
C ASN A 124 -4.09 -12.51 -17.31
N ILE A 125 -4.29 -11.47 -16.50
CA ILE A 125 -3.49 -11.22 -15.29
C ILE A 125 -4.16 -11.94 -14.11
N SER A 126 -3.40 -12.76 -13.39
CA SER A 126 -3.94 -13.56 -12.28
C SER A 126 -4.42 -12.67 -11.12
N SER A 127 -5.43 -13.17 -10.38
CA SER A 127 -5.97 -12.47 -9.20
C SER A 127 -4.91 -12.20 -8.13
N GLN A 128 -3.94 -13.11 -7.97
CA GLN A 128 -2.82 -12.89 -7.05
C GLN A 128 -2.00 -11.65 -7.46
N ARG A 129 -1.69 -11.50 -8.75
CA ARG A 129 -0.98 -10.31 -9.24
C ARG A 129 -1.81 -9.03 -9.09
N LEU A 130 -3.12 -9.08 -9.30
CA LEU A 130 -3.99 -7.94 -9.04
C LEU A 130 -3.91 -7.50 -7.58
N THR A 131 -3.93 -8.47 -6.66
CA THR A 131 -3.75 -8.22 -5.22
C THR A 131 -2.40 -7.59 -4.93
N ASP A 132 -1.31 -8.12 -5.50
CA ASP A 132 0.03 -7.56 -5.32
C ASP A 132 0.14 -6.12 -5.85
N TYR A 133 -0.54 -5.79 -6.95
CA TYR A 133 -0.58 -4.44 -7.49
C TYR A 133 -1.36 -3.48 -6.59
N MET A 134 -2.52 -3.90 -6.07
CA MET A 134 -3.27 -3.10 -5.10
C MET A 134 -2.42 -2.76 -3.88
N PHE A 135 -1.74 -3.74 -3.29
CA PHE A 135 -0.84 -3.49 -2.17
C PHE A 135 0.36 -2.62 -2.54
N THR A 136 0.89 -2.74 -3.75
CA THR A 136 1.99 -1.89 -4.22
C THR A 136 1.54 -0.43 -4.36
N ILE A 137 0.34 -0.19 -4.91
CA ILE A 137 -0.24 1.16 -5.03
C ILE A 137 -0.51 1.76 -3.63
N LEU A 138 -1.10 0.97 -2.73
CA LEU A 138 -1.35 1.40 -1.35
C LEU A 138 -0.07 1.74 -0.60
N GLN A 139 1.00 0.95 -0.79
CA GLN A 139 2.29 1.22 -0.18
C GLN A 139 2.98 2.45 -0.78
N ALA A 140 2.93 2.63 -2.10
CA ALA A 140 3.45 3.81 -2.78
C ALA A 140 2.74 5.10 -2.31
N ALA A 141 1.43 5.03 -2.08
CA ALA A 141 0.62 6.12 -1.53
C ALA A 141 0.73 6.23 0.02
N ARG A 142 1.55 5.42 0.68
CA ARG A 142 1.75 5.39 2.14
C ARG A 142 0.47 5.14 2.95
N LYS A 143 -0.47 4.38 2.39
CA LYS A 143 -1.73 4.03 3.06
C LYS A 143 -1.68 2.69 3.78
N ARG A 144 -0.94 1.72 3.22
CA ARG A 144 -0.76 0.41 3.82
C ARG A 144 0.60 -0.15 3.44
N PHE A 145 1.38 -0.55 4.42
CA PHE A 145 2.66 -1.22 4.22
C PHE A 145 2.46 -2.73 4.29
N SER A 146 2.79 -3.43 3.23
CA SER A 146 2.70 -4.89 3.12
C SER A 146 4.06 -5.57 2.96
N LYS A 147 5.12 -4.78 2.76
CA LYS A 147 6.50 -5.23 2.55
C LYS A 147 7.46 -4.28 3.23
N THR A 148 8.71 -4.72 3.42
CA THR A 148 9.81 -3.83 3.82
C THR A 148 10.04 -2.75 2.75
N GLU A 149 10.18 -1.51 3.17
CA GLU A 149 10.57 -0.39 2.31
C GLU A 149 12.09 -0.27 2.27
N TYR A 150 12.66 -0.07 1.07
CA TYR A 150 14.10 0.11 0.91
C TYR A 150 14.41 1.48 0.31
N ILE A 151 15.30 2.20 0.99
CA ILE A 151 15.82 3.48 0.51
C ILE A 151 17.25 3.24 0.10
N SER A 152 17.58 3.45 -1.16
CA SER A 152 18.95 3.29 -1.65
C SER A 152 19.40 4.50 -2.46
N CYS A 153 20.68 4.85 -2.35
CA CYS A 153 21.25 5.90 -3.19
C CYS A 153 21.41 5.40 -4.64
N PRO A 154 21.42 6.33 -5.64
CA PRO A 154 21.53 5.96 -7.06
C PRO A 154 22.90 5.44 -7.48
N SER A 155 23.83 5.27 -6.53
CA SER A 155 25.24 4.99 -6.77
C SER A 155 26.01 6.17 -7.36
N CYS A 156 27.25 6.34 -6.94
CA CYS A 156 28.17 7.36 -7.48
C CYS A 156 29.61 6.87 -7.31
N GLY A 157 30.60 7.64 -7.79
CA GLY A 157 32.04 7.30 -7.67
C GLY A 157 32.55 7.14 -6.24
N ARG A 158 31.76 7.45 -5.22
CA ARG A 158 32.08 7.28 -3.79
C ARG A 158 31.51 5.99 -3.20
N THR A 159 30.78 5.20 -3.97
CA THR A 159 30.24 3.90 -3.52
C THR A 159 31.38 2.94 -3.19
N MET A 160 31.34 2.32 -2.00
CA MET A 160 32.42 1.54 -1.43
C MET A 160 32.30 0.03 -1.63
N PHE A 161 31.19 -0.43 -2.23
CA PHE A 161 30.86 -1.83 -2.49
C PHE A 161 29.93 -1.96 -3.70
N ASP A 162 29.68 -3.18 -4.18
CA ASP A 162 28.65 -3.42 -5.20
C ASP A 162 27.26 -3.21 -4.61
N LEU A 163 26.71 -2.02 -4.87
CA LEU A 163 25.44 -1.60 -4.30
C LEU A 163 24.26 -2.48 -4.75
N GLN A 164 24.23 -2.90 -6.00
CA GLN A 164 23.12 -3.70 -6.53
C GLN A 164 23.08 -5.10 -5.91
N THR A 165 24.22 -5.77 -5.87
CA THR A 165 24.35 -7.08 -5.22
C THR A 165 24.04 -6.98 -3.73
N THR A 166 24.48 -5.92 -3.06
CA THR A 166 24.20 -5.71 -1.64
C THR A 166 22.73 -5.47 -1.39
N ILE A 167 22.04 -4.63 -2.20
CA ILE A 167 20.60 -4.42 -2.12
C ILE A 167 19.85 -5.75 -2.27
N ALA A 168 20.21 -6.57 -3.25
CA ALA A 168 19.57 -7.87 -3.47
C ALA A 168 19.73 -8.80 -2.25
N ARG A 169 20.93 -8.86 -1.65
CA ARG A 169 21.21 -9.67 -0.46
C ARG A 169 20.46 -9.18 0.79
N VAL A 170 20.43 -7.87 1.02
CA VAL A 170 19.68 -7.28 2.13
C VAL A 170 18.17 -7.54 1.95
N LYS A 171 17.64 -7.33 0.74
CA LYS A 171 16.23 -7.63 0.42
C LYS A 171 15.90 -9.09 0.65
N ALA A 172 16.73 -10.02 0.20
CA ALA A 172 16.52 -11.45 0.41
C ALA A 172 16.42 -11.83 1.89
N ALA A 173 17.18 -11.14 2.75
CA ALA A 173 17.24 -11.41 4.18
C ALA A 173 16.10 -10.73 4.98
N THR A 174 15.49 -9.64 4.48
CA THR A 174 14.63 -8.76 5.29
C THR A 174 13.29 -8.43 4.65
N SER A 175 12.96 -8.95 3.45
CA SER A 175 11.74 -8.58 2.71
C SER A 175 10.42 -8.93 3.41
N HIS A 176 10.46 -9.85 4.38
CA HIS A 176 9.32 -10.26 5.20
C HIS A 176 9.03 -9.32 6.38
N LEU A 177 9.91 -8.36 6.66
CA LEU A 177 9.77 -7.41 7.78
C LEU A 177 8.83 -6.27 7.40
N THR A 178 7.54 -6.56 7.39
CA THR A 178 6.51 -5.60 6.98
C THR A 178 6.54 -4.33 7.81
N GLY A 179 6.53 -3.18 7.12
CA GLY A 179 6.47 -1.87 7.75
C GLY A 179 7.81 -1.27 8.12
N LEU A 180 8.90 -2.04 8.09
CA LEU A 180 10.25 -1.50 8.30
C LEU A 180 10.78 -0.78 7.06
N LYS A 181 11.56 0.28 7.29
CA LYS A 181 12.34 1.00 6.28
C LYS A 181 13.82 0.76 6.49
N ILE A 182 14.50 0.22 5.47
CA ILE A 182 15.92 -0.08 5.52
C ILE A 182 16.64 0.78 4.49
N GLY A 183 17.55 1.63 4.96
CA GLY A 183 18.44 2.44 4.13
C GLY A 183 19.69 1.64 3.70
N ILE A 184 20.00 1.61 2.39
CA ILE A 184 21.21 0.96 1.88
C ILE A 184 22.00 2.01 1.09
N MET A 185 23.06 2.55 1.71
CA MET A 185 23.80 3.69 1.21
C MET A 185 25.23 3.31 0.87
N GLY A 186 25.65 3.64 -0.33
CA GLY A 186 27.00 3.29 -0.84
C GLY A 186 28.15 4.00 -0.12
N CYS A 187 27.91 5.13 0.55
CA CYS A 187 28.94 5.86 1.28
C CYS A 187 28.38 6.68 2.46
N ILE A 188 29.25 7.03 3.39
CA ILE A 188 28.90 7.80 4.60
C ILE A 188 28.64 9.30 4.32
N VAL A 189 29.04 9.83 3.16
CA VAL A 189 29.03 11.28 2.91
C VAL A 189 27.60 11.82 2.89
N ASN A 190 26.74 11.22 2.07
CA ASN A 190 25.32 11.63 1.97
C ASN A 190 24.38 10.61 2.63
N GLY A 191 24.85 9.36 2.80
CA GLY A 191 24.03 8.24 3.25
C GLY A 191 23.20 8.51 4.48
N PRO A 192 23.78 8.99 5.61
CA PRO A 192 23.00 9.28 6.81
C PRO A 192 21.89 10.31 6.62
N GLY A 193 22.09 11.31 5.75
CA GLY A 193 21.07 12.31 5.42
C GLY A 193 19.97 11.76 4.52
N GLU A 194 20.35 11.01 3.49
CA GLU A 194 19.41 10.43 2.51
C GLU A 194 18.52 9.32 3.11
N MET A 195 18.99 8.66 4.17
CA MET A 195 18.22 7.63 4.89
C MET A 195 17.64 8.12 6.21
N ALA A 196 17.51 9.42 6.41
CA ALA A 196 17.08 10.00 7.70
C ALA A 196 15.74 9.46 8.23
N ASP A 197 14.88 8.98 7.32
CA ASP A 197 13.58 8.38 7.64
C ASP A 197 13.62 6.84 7.70
N ALA A 198 14.80 6.21 7.56
CA ALA A 198 14.95 4.77 7.67
C ALA A 198 15.00 4.34 9.14
N ASP A 199 14.38 3.19 9.45
CA ASP A 199 14.48 2.58 10.77
C ASP A 199 15.87 1.97 11.01
N TYR A 200 16.43 1.38 9.95
CA TYR A 200 17.77 0.80 9.96
C TYR A 200 18.58 1.24 8.75
N GLY A 201 19.87 1.38 8.92
CA GLY A 201 20.79 1.78 7.87
C GLY A 201 21.96 0.83 7.70
N TYR A 202 22.26 0.50 6.44
CA TYR A 202 23.47 -0.19 5.98
C TYR A 202 24.26 0.79 5.12
N VAL A 203 25.38 1.31 5.64
CA VAL A 203 26.09 2.46 5.05
C VAL A 203 27.57 2.11 4.81
N GLY A 204 28.04 2.27 3.58
CA GLY A 204 29.46 2.09 3.26
C GLY A 204 30.36 3.06 4.02
N ALA A 205 31.29 2.51 4.79
CA ALA A 205 32.20 3.28 5.65
C ALA A 205 33.66 3.33 5.12
N GLY A 206 33.97 2.47 4.17
CA GLY A 206 35.29 2.32 3.56
C GLY A 206 35.32 1.09 2.67
N ARG A 207 36.45 0.82 2.01
CA ARG A 207 36.59 -0.36 1.16
C ARG A 207 36.38 -1.65 1.97
N GLY A 208 35.38 -2.45 1.64
CA GLY A 208 34.99 -3.67 2.34
C GLY A 208 34.49 -3.46 3.78
N LYS A 209 34.13 -2.24 4.16
CA LYS A 209 33.65 -1.89 5.49
C LYS A 209 32.31 -1.17 5.43
N VAL A 210 31.45 -1.49 6.40
CA VAL A 210 30.09 -0.97 6.54
C VAL A 210 29.88 -0.46 7.96
N SER A 211 29.03 0.54 8.11
CA SER A 211 28.47 0.96 9.40
C SER A 211 26.99 0.71 9.45
N LEU A 212 26.47 0.27 10.58
CA LEU A 212 25.06 0.02 10.81
C LEU A 212 24.45 1.12 11.67
N TYR A 213 23.23 1.49 11.32
CA TYR A 213 22.48 2.56 11.97
C TYR A 213 21.12 2.06 12.46
N LYS A 214 20.64 2.64 13.58
CA LYS A 214 19.26 2.63 14.01
C LYS A 214 18.74 4.06 13.92
N GLY A 215 17.81 4.31 13.01
CA GLY A 215 17.44 5.68 12.68
C GLY A 215 18.66 6.52 12.27
N LYS A 216 18.92 7.60 12.98
CA LYS A 216 20.06 8.49 12.74
C LYS A 216 21.33 8.12 13.53
N GLU A 217 21.23 7.18 14.46
CA GLU A 217 22.34 6.80 15.34
C GLU A 217 23.20 5.69 14.72
N CYS A 218 24.49 5.91 14.68
CA CYS A 218 25.44 4.89 14.23
C CYS A 218 25.75 3.93 15.38
N ILE A 219 25.24 2.70 15.29
CA ILE A 219 25.35 1.69 16.34
C ILE A 219 26.68 0.95 16.26
N GLU A 220 27.09 0.55 15.06
CA GLU A 220 28.35 -0.19 14.89
C GLU A 220 29.09 0.32 13.64
N LYS A 221 30.39 0.59 13.78
CA LYS A 221 31.26 1.15 12.73
C LYS A 221 32.28 0.13 12.21
N ASN A 222 32.64 0.30 10.93
CA ASN A 222 33.73 -0.42 10.32
C ASN A 222 33.60 -1.95 10.33
N ILE A 223 32.38 -2.47 10.25
CA ILE A 223 32.07 -3.90 10.18
C ILE A 223 32.58 -4.43 8.82
N PRO A 224 33.28 -5.59 8.78
CA PRO A 224 33.56 -6.25 7.52
C PRO A 224 32.28 -6.53 6.73
N GLU A 225 32.26 -6.22 5.44
CA GLU A 225 31.09 -6.36 4.58
C GLU A 225 30.47 -7.76 4.63
N GLN A 226 31.30 -8.81 4.74
CA GLN A 226 30.86 -10.20 4.80
C GLN A 226 29.96 -10.49 6.03
N MET A 227 30.17 -9.77 7.14
CA MET A 227 29.45 -9.94 8.41
C MET A 227 28.29 -8.94 8.54
N ALA A 228 28.21 -7.95 7.66
CA ALA A 228 27.34 -6.79 7.87
C ALA A 228 25.84 -7.15 7.80
N ILE A 229 25.43 -8.12 6.98
CA ILE A 229 24.02 -8.55 6.89
C ILE A 229 23.61 -9.33 8.15
N GLU A 230 24.44 -10.23 8.63
CA GLU A 230 24.19 -10.97 9.89
C GLU A 230 24.06 -10.00 11.08
N LYS A 231 24.95 -9.00 11.12
CA LYS A 231 24.89 -7.96 12.15
C LYS A 231 23.69 -7.04 12.01
N LEU A 232 23.24 -6.72 10.79
CA LEU A 232 21.99 -5.99 10.56
C LEU A 232 20.80 -6.79 11.10
N ILE A 233 20.73 -8.10 10.83
CA ILE A 233 19.69 -8.98 11.36
C ILE A 233 19.73 -9.01 12.89
N ALA A 234 20.92 -9.16 13.48
CA ALA A 234 21.09 -9.13 14.92
C ALA A 234 20.65 -7.80 15.54
N LEU A 235 20.95 -6.68 14.88
CA LEU A 235 20.52 -5.35 15.30
C LEU A 235 18.99 -5.23 15.27
N ILE A 236 18.32 -5.69 14.21
CA ILE A 236 16.86 -5.67 14.09
C ILE A 236 16.24 -6.54 15.18
N LYS A 237 16.79 -7.75 15.44
CA LYS A 237 16.35 -8.64 16.51
C LYS A 237 16.49 -8.02 17.90
N ALA A 238 17.61 -7.37 18.16
CA ALA A 238 17.88 -6.74 19.45
C ALA A 238 16.90 -5.61 19.79
N HIS A 239 16.29 -4.99 18.77
CA HIS A 239 15.27 -3.94 18.97
C HIS A 239 13.83 -4.45 18.92
N GLY A 240 13.60 -5.77 18.79
CA GLY A 240 12.27 -6.36 18.76
C GLY A 240 11.50 -6.19 17.45
N ASP A 241 12.15 -5.71 16.40
CA ASP A 241 11.53 -5.43 15.10
C ASP A 241 11.66 -6.61 14.11
N TRP A 242 12.11 -7.77 14.59
CA TRP A 242 12.25 -8.98 13.78
C TRP A 242 11.03 -9.88 13.92
N SER A 243 10.54 -10.39 12.81
CA SER A 243 9.63 -11.54 12.75
C SER A 243 10.29 -12.63 11.90
N ASP A 244 10.06 -13.89 12.22
CA ASP A 244 10.58 -14.98 11.39
C ASP A 244 9.80 -15.05 10.06
N PRO A 245 10.46 -15.41 8.95
CA PRO A 245 9.79 -15.64 7.68
C PRO A 245 8.71 -16.72 7.82
N SER A 246 7.52 -16.46 7.30
CA SER A 246 6.39 -17.42 7.25
C SER A 246 6.56 -18.43 6.13
#